data_f7ea4e21ca2fdca10af92e1930ffc41b
#
_entry.id   f7ea4e21ca2fdca10af92e1930ffc41b
#
_cell.length_a   1.000
_cell.length_b   1.000
_cell.length_c   1.000
_cell.angle_alpha   90.00
_cell.angle_beta   90.00
_cell.angle_gamma   90.00
#
_symmetry.space_group_name_H-M   'P 1'
#
loop_
_entity.id
_entity.type
_entity.pdbx_description
1 polymer ?
#
loop_
_entity_poly.entity_id
_entity_poly.type
_entity_poly.pdbx_seq_one_letter_code
_entity_poly.pdbx_strand_id
1 'polypeptide(L)'
;MKILVVGGGGREHAIVKKLAQSKKNPKIYVAPGNAGTEEIATNVAISVMDFNALADFAKKEKIDLTVVGMDDPLVGGIVDRFEAEGLRVFGPRKNAAILEGSKAFSKDLMKKYGIPTSAYENFNDPQKAIKYLETANYPIVLKADGLALGKGVLICKTFEEAKSGIEELMIDKSFGDAGNTIVIEEFLQGREVSVLSFVDGTHYALMTSAQDHKRAKDGDEGLNTGGMGTFSPSPFYTEEVDRYCKEHIYQKTVDAMRAEGRAFKGIIFYGLMLTKSGVKVLEYNARFGDPETQVVLPRMENDIIDVFEACIDGCLDKIDLKFEDNAAVCVVLASDGYPLKYEKGKKITGLENFEGKTDIFAFHAGTKKVNGDVVTNGGRVLGITAKAPTLKEARDKAYEATKLVEFENKYMRNDIGMSIDSKD
;
A
#
# COMPACT_ATOMS: atom_id res chain seq x y z
N MET A 1 -7.44 7.95 25.57
CA MET A 1 -7.59 6.86 24.59
C MET A 1 -6.25 6.20 24.35
N LYS A 2 -6.19 4.86 24.26
CA LYS A 2 -4.99 4.10 23.95
C LYS A 2 -5.18 3.40 22.61
N ILE A 3 -4.20 3.51 21.71
CA ILE A 3 -4.25 2.94 20.36
C ILE A 3 -3.04 2.03 20.15
N LEU A 4 -3.27 0.85 19.56
CA LEU A 4 -2.22 -0.04 19.08
C LEU A 4 -2.18 0.01 17.56
N VAL A 5 -1.03 0.30 16.97
CA VAL A 5 -0.78 0.17 15.52
C VAL A 5 0.06 -1.08 15.27
N VAL A 6 -0.42 -1.96 14.41
CA VAL A 6 0.28 -3.20 14.04
C VAL A 6 1.02 -2.98 12.73
N GLY A 7 2.35 -3.11 12.77
CA GLY A 7 3.25 -2.89 11.64
C GLY A 7 4.48 -2.06 12.04
N GLY A 8 5.36 -1.79 11.10
CA GLY A 8 6.63 -1.07 11.40
C GLY A 8 7.27 -0.44 10.17
N GLY A 9 6.51 -0.24 9.08
CA GLY A 9 6.98 0.38 7.85
C GLY A 9 6.73 1.90 7.78
N GLY A 10 7.01 2.48 6.63
CA GLY A 10 6.78 3.91 6.37
C GLY A 10 5.31 4.30 6.43
N ARG A 11 4.44 3.43 5.97
CA ARG A 11 2.99 3.55 6.07
C ARG A 11 2.54 3.62 7.53
N GLU A 12 2.99 2.72 8.38
CA GLU A 12 2.63 2.74 9.81
C GLU A 12 3.18 3.97 10.50
N HIS A 13 4.38 4.42 10.18
CA HIS A 13 4.91 5.68 10.73
C HIS A 13 4.05 6.89 10.32
N ALA A 14 3.58 6.94 9.07
CA ALA A 14 2.67 8.01 8.62
C ALA A 14 1.32 7.96 9.35
N ILE A 15 0.76 6.76 9.58
CA ILE A 15 -0.45 6.55 10.38
C ILE A 15 -0.23 7.05 11.82
N VAL A 16 0.87 6.66 12.46
CA VAL A 16 1.21 7.08 13.83
C VAL A 16 1.36 8.59 13.93
N LYS A 17 2.05 9.24 12.97
CA LYS A 17 2.15 10.71 12.92
C LYS A 17 0.77 11.37 12.79
N LYS A 18 -0.14 10.80 11.99
CA LYS A 18 -1.50 11.32 11.84
C LYS A 18 -2.34 11.12 13.10
N LEU A 19 -2.23 9.98 13.77
CA LEU A 19 -2.86 9.71 15.06
C LEU A 19 -2.39 10.68 16.16
N ALA A 20 -1.10 11.02 16.18
CA ALA A 20 -0.53 11.96 17.16
C ALA A 20 -1.05 13.40 16.99
N GLN A 21 -1.62 13.75 15.83
CA GLN A 21 -2.26 15.04 15.58
C GLN A 21 -3.70 15.13 16.12
N SER A 22 -4.27 14.01 16.57
CA SER A 22 -5.65 13.96 17.03
C SER A 22 -5.86 14.80 18.29
N LYS A 23 -6.99 15.54 18.32
CA LYS A 23 -7.44 16.28 19.51
C LYS A 23 -7.80 15.37 20.66
N LYS A 24 -8.02 14.07 20.41
CA LYS A 24 -8.25 13.05 21.45
C LYS A 24 -6.99 12.68 22.24
N ASN A 25 -5.82 13.18 21.81
CA ASN A 25 -4.52 13.03 22.45
C ASN A 25 -4.24 11.56 22.86
N PRO A 26 -4.20 10.61 21.92
CA PRO A 26 -4.08 9.21 22.22
C PRO A 26 -2.68 8.84 22.72
N LYS A 27 -2.62 7.89 23.68
CA LYS A 27 -1.38 7.15 23.92
C LYS A 27 -1.24 6.05 22.89
N ILE A 28 -0.17 6.11 22.10
CA ILE A 28 0.04 5.22 20.95
C ILE A 28 1.09 4.17 21.28
N TYR A 29 0.79 2.92 20.97
CA TYR A 29 1.70 1.79 20.95
C TYR A 29 1.85 1.28 19.52
N VAL A 30 3.03 0.77 19.16
CA VAL A 30 3.30 0.23 17.81
C VAL A 30 4.00 -1.11 17.93
N ALA A 31 3.52 -2.11 17.24
CA ALA A 31 4.09 -3.46 17.27
C ALA A 31 4.46 -3.96 15.87
N PRO A 32 5.73 -4.18 15.53
CA PRO A 32 6.92 -3.91 16.36
C PRO A 32 7.40 -2.46 16.31
N GLY A 33 6.93 -1.65 15.34
CA GLY A 33 7.39 -0.28 15.08
C GLY A 33 8.77 -0.21 14.42
N ASN A 34 9.31 1.00 14.38
CA ASN A 34 10.65 1.30 13.85
C ASN A 34 11.29 2.46 14.65
N ALA A 35 12.45 2.95 14.22
CA ALA A 35 13.14 4.02 14.94
C ALA A 35 12.33 5.34 14.99
N GLY A 36 11.57 5.66 13.94
CA GLY A 36 10.77 6.88 13.89
C GLY A 36 9.49 6.80 14.72
N THR A 37 8.84 5.64 14.79
CA THR A 37 7.66 5.46 15.65
C THR A 37 8.02 5.53 17.14
N GLU A 38 9.25 5.15 17.52
CA GLU A 38 9.74 5.25 18.90
C GLU A 38 9.85 6.69 19.40
N GLU A 39 9.95 7.67 18.50
CA GLU A 39 10.03 9.09 18.87
C GLU A 39 8.69 9.69 19.33
N ILE A 40 7.58 9.13 18.84
CA ILE A 40 6.24 9.68 19.05
C ILE A 40 5.24 8.68 19.66
N ALA A 41 5.68 7.44 19.85
CA ALA A 41 4.87 6.35 20.39
C ALA A 41 5.75 5.39 21.21
N THR A 42 5.13 4.36 21.77
CA THR A 42 5.85 3.29 22.47
C THR A 42 5.89 2.06 21.58
N ASN A 43 7.09 1.68 21.12
CA ASN A 43 7.27 0.44 20.40
C ASN A 43 7.17 -0.77 21.33
N VAL A 44 6.54 -1.84 20.85
CA VAL A 44 6.35 -3.09 21.59
C VAL A 44 6.91 -4.23 20.75
N ALA A 45 7.87 -4.99 21.31
CA ALA A 45 8.55 -6.06 20.61
C ALA A 45 7.66 -7.32 20.45
N ILE A 46 6.57 -7.19 19.71
CA ILE A 46 5.66 -8.28 19.36
C ILE A 46 5.61 -8.38 17.83
N SER A 47 5.76 -9.60 17.31
CA SER A 47 5.62 -9.87 15.87
C SER A 47 4.20 -9.58 15.38
N VAL A 48 4.08 -9.00 14.19
CA VAL A 48 2.78 -8.73 13.55
C VAL A 48 1.94 -10.00 13.32
N MET A 49 2.56 -11.17 13.26
CA MET A 49 1.89 -12.47 13.07
C MET A 49 1.60 -13.19 14.39
N ASP A 50 2.03 -12.68 15.52
CA ASP A 50 1.68 -13.25 16.84
C ASP A 50 0.37 -12.62 17.37
N PHE A 51 -0.74 -13.07 16.79
CA PHE A 51 -2.07 -12.53 17.11
C PHE A 51 -2.47 -12.75 18.57
N ASN A 52 -1.99 -13.82 19.21
CA ASN A 52 -2.26 -14.08 20.61
C ASN A 52 -1.54 -13.08 21.51
N ALA A 53 -0.24 -12.90 21.32
CA ALA A 53 0.53 -11.92 22.08
C ALA A 53 0.01 -10.49 21.87
N LEU A 54 -0.38 -10.13 20.63
CA LEU A 54 -0.98 -8.82 20.32
C LEU A 54 -2.32 -8.62 21.03
N ALA A 55 -3.21 -9.62 21.04
CA ALA A 55 -4.50 -9.56 21.73
C ALA A 55 -4.34 -9.50 23.26
N ASP A 56 -3.41 -10.29 23.82
CA ASP A 56 -3.10 -10.26 25.24
C ASP A 56 -2.52 -8.92 25.68
N PHE A 57 -1.63 -8.33 24.87
CA PHE A 57 -1.12 -6.99 25.08
C PHE A 57 -2.26 -5.95 25.05
N ALA A 58 -3.15 -6.04 24.05
CA ALA A 58 -4.27 -5.11 23.94
C ALA A 58 -5.21 -5.17 25.15
N LYS A 59 -5.50 -6.37 25.67
CA LYS A 59 -6.29 -6.56 26.90
C LYS A 59 -5.56 -6.00 28.13
N LYS A 60 -4.29 -6.38 28.32
CA LYS A 60 -3.48 -5.94 29.46
C LYS A 60 -3.36 -4.42 29.55
N GLU A 61 -3.06 -3.78 28.43
CA GLU A 61 -2.91 -2.32 28.35
C GLU A 61 -4.25 -1.58 28.25
N LYS A 62 -5.36 -2.29 28.08
CA LYS A 62 -6.69 -1.72 27.84
C LYS A 62 -6.67 -0.81 26.61
N ILE A 63 -6.29 -1.38 25.48
CA ILE A 63 -6.29 -0.69 24.19
C ILE A 63 -7.73 -0.42 23.75
N ASP A 64 -8.04 0.82 23.44
CA ASP A 64 -9.37 1.24 22.99
C ASP A 64 -9.59 0.94 21.50
N LEU A 65 -8.53 1.03 20.69
CA LEU A 65 -8.58 0.81 19.24
C LEU A 65 -7.27 0.22 18.75
N THR A 66 -7.35 -0.83 17.94
CA THR A 66 -6.20 -1.36 17.20
C THR A 66 -6.35 -1.04 15.71
N VAL A 67 -5.25 -0.58 15.09
CA VAL A 67 -5.17 -0.28 13.65
C VAL A 67 -4.16 -1.22 13.01
N VAL A 68 -4.56 -1.98 12.01
CA VAL A 68 -3.69 -2.91 11.30
C VAL A 68 -3.28 -2.29 9.97
N GLY A 69 -1.98 -1.98 9.84
CA GLY A 69 -1.46 -1.24 8.69
C GLY A 69 -1.05 -2.10 7.49
N MET A 70 -0.79 -3.39 7.68
CA MET A 70 -0.17 -4.24 6.67
C MET A 70 -0.99 -5.50 6.33
N ASP A 71 -0.68 -6.08 5.18
CA ASP A 71 -1.42 -7.16 4.50
C ASP A 71 -1.35 -8.52 5.21
N ASP A 72 -0.14 -9.01 5.54
CA ASP A 72 0.05 -10.35 6.11
C ASP A 72 -0.85 -10.65 7.32
N PRO A 73 -0.91 -9.81 8.38
CA PRO A 73 -1.78 -10.07 9.51
C PRO A 73 -3.27 -9.96 9.16
N LEU A 74 -3.66 -9.10 8.22
CA LEU A 74 -5.06 -8.97 7.77
C LEU A 74 -5.52 -10.25 7.05
N VAL A 75 -4.73 -10.73 6.10
CA VAL A 75 -4.99 -12.00 5.39
C VAL A 75 -4.87 -13.19 6.34
N GLY A 76 -4.00 -13.10 7.34
CA GLY A 76 -3.85 -14.09 8.41
C GLY A 76 -5.06 -14.19 9.35
N GLY A 77 -5.87 -13.12 9.49
CA GLY A 77 -7.09 -13.12 10.30
C GLY A 77 -6.95 -12.48 11.68
N ILE A 78 -6.02 -11.53 11.83
CA ILE A 78 -5.85 -10.78 13.09
C ILE A 78 -7.14 -10.09 13.54
N VAL A 79 -7.95 -9.55 12.59
CA VAL A 79 -9.21 -8.87 12.89
C VAL A 79 -10.21 -9.85 13.53
N ASP A 80 -10.36 -11.03 12.93
CA ASP A 80 -11.23 -12.10 13.47
C ASP A 80 -10.81 -12.48 14.88
N ARG A 81 -9.50 -12.58 15.12
CA ARG A 81 -8.94 -12.92 16.45
C ARG A 81 -9.24 -11.84 17.49
N PHE A 82 -9.12 -10.56 17.12
CA PHE A 82 -9.40 -9.42 18.02
C PHE A 82 -10.89 -9.29 18.32
N GLU A 83 -11.75 -9.39 17.30
CA GLU A 83 -13.20 -9.32 17.47
C GLU A 83 -13.73 -10.46 18.34
N ALA A 84 -13.18 -11.69 18.24
CA ALA A 84 -13.53 -12.81 19.11
C ALA A 84 -13.23 -12.56 20.58
N GLU A 85 -12.31 -11.63 20.89
CA GLU A 85 -11.97 -11.21 22.26
C GLU A 85 -12.70 -9.90 22.65
N GLY A 86 -13.60 -9.38 21.81
CA GLY A 86 -14.31 -8.14 22.04
C GLY A 86 -13.45 -6.88 21.90
N LEU A 87 -12.28 -6.97 21.26
CA LEU A 87 -11.35 -5.87 21.04
C LEU A 87 -11.74 -5.10 19.76
N ARG A 88 -11.81 -3.77 19.85
CA ARG A 88 -12.06 -2.93 18.68
C ARG A 88 -10.84 -2.89 17.79
N VAL A 89 -11.04 -3.15 16.50
CA VAL A 89 -9.96 -3.23 15.51
C VAL A 89 -10.42 -2.64 14.18
N PHE A 90 -9.55 -1.84 13.57
CA PHE A 90 -9.73 -1.31 12.22
C PHE A 90 -8.94 -2.14 11.22
N GLY A 91 -9.65 -2.73 10.28
CA GLY A 91 -9.14 -3.56 9.20
C GLY A 91 -10.19 -4.58 8.74
N PRO A 92 -10.04 -5.17 7.56
CA PRO A 92 -10.96 -6.20 7.08
C PRO A 92 -10.75 -7.53 7.82
N ARG A 93 -11.84 -8.27 8.05
CA ARG A 93 -11.79 -9.67 8.46
C ARG A 93 -11.08 -10.52 7.41
N LYS A 94 -10.58 -11.67 7.80
CA LYS A 94 -9.88 -12.62 6.91
C LYS A 94 -10.66 -12.92 5.63
N ASN A 95 -11.98 -13.15 5.76
CA ASN A 95 -12.82 -13.46 4.62
C ASN A 95 -12.95 -12.28 3.63
N ALA A 96 -12.81 -11.04 4.07
CA ALA A 96 -12.84 -9.85 3.24
C ALA A 96 -11.43 -9.47 2.73
N ALA A 97 -10.38 -9.71 3.52
CA ALA A 97 -8.99 -9.48 3.13
C ALA A 97 -8.54 -10.36 1.94
N ILE A 98 -9.32 -11.39 1.59
CA ILE A 98 -9.12 -12.20 0.38
C ILE A 98 -9.12 -11.33 -0.90
N LEU A 99 -9.72 -10.14 -0.86
CA LEU A 99 -9.70 -9.18 -1.97
C LEU A 99 -8.25 -8.84 -2.39
N GLU A 100 -7.29 -8.82 -1.46
CA GLU A 100 -5.86 -8.75 -1.73
C GLU A 100 -5.20 -10.13 -1.68
N GLY A 101 -5.64 -10.99 -0.76
CA GLY A 101 -5.05 -12.29 -0.49
C GLY A 101 -5.17 -13.29 -1.65
N SER A 102 -6.11 -13.08 -2.59
CA SER A 102 -6.25 -13.90 -3.81
C SER A 102 -6.56 -13.01 -5.01
N LYS A 103 -5.63 -12.99 -5.96
CA LYS A 103 -5.80 -12.29 -7.25
C LYS A 103 -6.84 -12.97 -8.11
N ALA A 104 -6.89 -14.31 -8.07
CA ALA A 104 -7.91 -15.10 -8.77
C ALA A 104 -9.31 -14.75 -8.26
N PHE A 105 -9.52 -14.70 -6.93
CA PHE A 105 -10.77 -14.27 -6.34
C PHE A 105 -11.17 -12.86 -6.78
N SER A 106 -10.24 -11.89 -6.71
CA SER A 106 -10.57 -10.50 -7.07
C SER A 106 -10.91 -10.35 -8.55
N LYS A 107 -10.26 -11.10 -9.44
CA LYS A 107 -10.60 -11.14 -10.87
C LYS A 107 -11.98 -11.75 -11.11
N ASP A 108 -12.27 -12.89 -10.48
CA ASP A 108 -13.58 -13.54 -10.60
C ASP A 108 -14.70 -12.65 -10.04
N LEU A 109 -14.46 -11.96 -8.93
CA LEU A 109 -15.37 -10.96 -8.37
C LEU A 109 -15.65 -9.84 -9.39
N MET A 110 -14.60 -9.24 -9.96
CA MET A 110 -14.75 -8.16 -10.93
C MET A 110 -15.53 -8.61 -12.17
N LYS A 111 -15.22 -9.79 -12.70
CA LYS A 111 -15.94 -10.39 -13.84
C LYS A 111 -17.42 -10.62 -13.53
N LYS A 112 -17.70 -11.24 -12.36
CA LYS A 112 -19.08 -11.57 -11.91
C LYS A 112 -19.95 -10.33 -11.75
N TYR A 113 -19.40 -9.24 -11.23
CA TYR A 113 -20.16 -8.02 -10.92
C TYR A 113 -19.99 -6.90 -11.96
N GLY A 114 -19.32 -7.18 -13.08
CA GLY A 114 -19.17 -6.22 -14.18
C GLY A 114 -18.32 -5.01 -13.80
N ILE A 115 -17.28 -5.22 -12.97
CA ILE A 115 -16.28 -4.20 -12.63
C ILE A 115 -15.18 -4.25 -13.71
N PRO A 116 -14.83 -3.12 -14.33
CA PRO A 116 -13.86 -3.10 -15.43
C PRO A 116 -12.46 -3.57 -14.97
N THR A 117 -11.93 -4.59 -15.62
CA THR A 117 -10.57 -5.09 -15.40
C THR A 117 -10.01 -5.68 -16.71
N SER A 118 -8.73 -6.12 -16.70
CA SER A 118 -8.10 -6.82 -17.82
C SER A 118 -8.80 -8.14 -18.12
N ALA A 119 -8.76 -8.60 -19.37
CA ALA A 119 -9.08 -9.97 -19.69
C ALA A 119 -8.10 -10.91 -18.97
N TYR A 120 -8.60 -12.02 -18.45
CA TYR A 120 -7.79 -12.95 -17.66
C TYR A 120 -8.34 -14.37 -17.70
N GLU A 121 -7.48 -15.34 -17.38
CA GLU A 121 -7.83 -16.72 -17.06
C GLU A 121 -7.03 -17.23 -15.86
N ASN A 122 -7.65 -18.08 -15.05
CA ASN A 122 -7.04 -18.69 -13.86
C ASN A 122 -6.62 -20.12 -14.15
N PHE A 123 -5.42 -20.53 -13.72
CA PHE A 123 -4.88 -21.87 -13.91
C PHE A 123 -4.30 -22.42 -12.61
N ASN A 124 -4.64 -23.67 -12.31
CA ASN A 124 -4.05 -24.50 -11.25
C ASN A 124 -3.27 -25.71 -11.81
N ASP A 125 -3.16 -25.81 -13.12
CA ASP A 125 -2.46 -26.85 -13.86
C ASP A 125 -1.46 -26.20 -14.82
N PRO A 126 -0.13 -26.43 -14.65
CA PRO A 126 0.89 -25.82 -15.49
C PRO A 126 0.75 -26.17 -16.98
N GLN A 127 0.33 -27.41 -17.30
CA GLN A 127 0.21 -27.84 -18.70
C GLN A 127 -0.94 -27.13 -19.41
N LYS A 128 -2.06 -26.93 -18.70
CA LYS A 128 -3.19 -26.15 -19.23
C LYS A 128 -2.83 -24.69 -19.43
N ALA A 129 -2.07 -24.12 -18.48
CA ALA A 129 -1.55 -22.75 -18.59
C ALA A 129 -0.64 -22.60 -19.83
N ILE A 130 0.34 -23.49 -20.00
CA ILE A 130 1.24 -23.48 -21.17
C ILE A 130 0.45 -23.62 -22.48
N LYS A 131 -0.52 -24.51 -22.53
CA LYS A 131 -1.37 -24.67 -23.72
C LYS A 131 -2.16 -23.41 -24.06
N TYR A 132 -2.67 -22.71 -23.07
CA TYR A 132 -3.34 -21.41 -23.25
C TYR A 132 -2.40 -20.36 -23.84
N LEU A 133 -1.13 -20.34 -23.40
CA LEU A 133 -0.11 -19.39 -23.87
C LEU A 133 0.23 -19.57 -25.36
N GLU A 134 0.02 -20.76 -25.97
CA GLU A 134 0.26 -20.98 -27.40
C GLU A 134 -0.58 -20.10 -28.32
N THR A 135 -1.74 -19.65 -27.83
CA THR A 135 -2.69 -18.82 -28.58
C THR A 135 -2.88 -17.43 -27.99
N ALA A 136 -2.14 -17.08 -26.95
CA ALA A 136 -2.25 -15.79 -26.28
C ALA A 136 -1.64 -14.66 -27.11
N ASN A 137 -2.18 -13.44 -26.92
CA ASN A 137 -1.59 -12.23 -27.49
C ASN A 137 -0.53 -11.66 -26.54
N TYR A 138 0.66 -11.38 -27.06
CA TYR A 138 1.77 -10.81 -26.27
C TYR A 138 1.90 -9.30 -26.44
N PRO A 139 2.39 -8.56 -25.42
CA PRO A 139 2.84 -9.06 -24.11
C PRO A 139 1.67 -9.53 -23.23
N ILE A 140 1.97 -10.40 -22.25
CA ILE A 140 1.02 -10.97 -21.30
C ILE A 140 1.56 -10.85 -19.87
N VAL A 141 0.69 -10.86 -18.89
CA VAL A 141 1.08 -10.75 -17.47
C VAL A 141 0.73 -12.05 -16.73
N LEU A 142 1.72 -12.64 -16.08
CA LEU A 142 1.54 -13.77 -15.17
C LEU A 142 1.57 -13.27 -13.74
N LYS A 143 0.60 -13.68 -12.93
CA LYS A 143 0.54 -13.30 -11.50
C LYS A 143 0.34 -14.55 -10.64
N ALA A 144 1.23 -14.79 -9.69
CA ALA A 144 1.00 -15.79 -8.65
C ALA A 144 -0.17 -15.36 -7.76
N ASP A 145 -1.03 -16.32 -7.38
CA ASP A 145 -2.20 -16.08 -6.52
C ASP A 145 -1.79 -16.08 -5.05
N GLY A 146 -1.84 -14.92 -4.41
CA GLY A 146 -1.44 -14.73 -3.01
C GLY A 146 -0.58 -13.49 -2.79
N LEU A 147 -0.16 -13.32 -1.53
CA LEU A 147 0.75 -12.25 -1.11
C LEU A 147 2.19 -12.60 -1.54
N ALA A 148 2.64 -12.10 -2.67
CA ALA A 148 3.99 -12.34 -3.19
C ALA A 148 4.88 -11.09 -3.11
N LEU A 149 4.58 -10.14 -2.20
CA LEU A 149 5.32 -8.90 -1.98
C LEU A 149 5.59 -8.09 -3.27
N GLY A 150 4.65 -8.13 -4.23
CA GLY A 150 4.80 -7.51 -5.55
C GLY A 150 5.78 -8.21 -6.49
N LYS A 151 6.44 -9.29 -6.06
CA LYS A 151 7.45 -10.03 -6.86
C LYS A 151 6.85 -11.14 -7.72
N GLY A 152 5.65 -11.60 -7.41
CA GLY A 152 4.96 -12.68 -8.14
C GLY A 152 4.25 -12.20 -9.42
N VAL A 153 4.73 -11.11 -10.05
CA VAL A 153 4.16 -10.53 -11.28
C VAL A 153 5.24 -10.49 -12.35
N LEU A 154 5.02 -11.22 -13.45
CA LEU A 154 5.92 -11.30 -14.58
C LEU A 154 5.25 -10.75 -15.84
N ILE A 155 5.89 -9.80 -16.52
CA ILE A 155 5.47 -9.31 -17.83
C ILE A 155 6.28 -10.03 -18.86
N CYS A 156 5.62 -10.87 -19.67
CA CYS A 156 6.24 -11.73 -20.65
C CYS A 156 5.94 -11.21 -22.06
N LYS A 157 6.99 -10.99 -22.85
CA LYS A 157 6.89 -10.44 -24.21
C LYS A 157 6.78 -11.54 -25.28
N THR A 158 7.17 -12.76 -24.92
CA THR A 158 7.16 -13.92 -25.82
C THR A 158 6.58 -15.15 -25.13
N PHE A 159 6.24 -16.16 -25.92
CA PHE A 159 5.78 -17.46 -25.42
C PHE A 159 6.85 -18.13 -24.54
N GLU A 160 8.12 -18.07 -24.94
CA GLU A 160 9.23 -18.68 -24.22
C GLU A 160 9.40 -18.05 -22.83
N GLU A 161 9.34 -16.71 -22.75
CA GLU A 161 9.37 -16.00 -21.47
C GLU A 161 8.19 -16.40 -20.59
N ALA A 162 6.97 -16.47 -21.15
CA ALA A 162 5.78 -16.83 -20.40
C ALA A 162 5.82 -18.30 -19.93
N LYS A 163 6.30 -19.22 -20.77
CA LYS A 163 6.48 -20.62 -20.39
C LYS A 163 7.48 -20.77 -19.25
N SER A 164 8.63 -20.11 -19.34
CA SER A 164 9.61 -20.08 -18.25
C SER A 164 9.02 -19.48 -16.96
N GLY A 165 8.18 -18.44 -17.08
CA GLY A 165 7.47 -17.86 -15.95
C GLY A 165 6.48 -18.85 -15.30
N ILE A 166 5.77 -19.68 -16.07
CA ILE A 166 4.94 -20.77 -15.54
C ILE A 166 5.79 -21.79 -14.78
N GLU A 167 6.94 -22.18 -15.34
CA GLU A 167 7.87 -23.12 -14.70
C GLU A 167 8.35 -22.55 -13.36
N GLU A 168 8.80 -21.30 -13.30
CA GLU A 168 9.24 -20.62 -12.09
C GLU A 168 8.14 -20.51 -11.03
N LEU A 169 6.94 -20.06 -11.43
CA LEU A 169 5.86 -19.78 -10.48
C LEU A 169 5.17 -21.05 -9.99
N MET A 170 4.84 -22.01 -10.88
CA MET A 170 3.98 -23.15 -10.56
C MET A 170 4.75 -24.45 -10.27
N ILE A 171 5.90 -24.68 -10.95
CA ILE A 171 6.67 -25.92 -10.84
C ILE A 171 7.75 -25.77 -9.78
N ASP A 172 8.61 -24.77 -9.90
CA ASP A 172 9.68 -24.49 -8.95
C ASP A 172 9.15 -23.85 -7.65
N LYS A 173 7.92 -23.35 -7.68
CA LYS A 173 7.22 -22.72 -6.55
C LYS A 173 8.07 -21.66 -5.85
N SER A 174 8.70 -20.78 -6.63
CA SER A 174 9.57 -19.70 -6.12
C SER A 174 8.86 -18.79 -5.10
N PHE A 175 7.51 -18.81 -5.06
CA PHE A 175 6.68 -18.08 -4.09
C PHE A 175 5.81 -19.03 -3.23
N GLY A 176 6.27 -20.28 -3.03
CA GLY A 176 5.57 -21.24 -2.19
C GLY A 176 4.14 -21.55 -2.68
N ASP A 177 3.18 -21.58 -1.76
CA ASP A 177 1.78 -21.91 -2.07
C ASP A 177 1.08 -20.88 -2.97
N ALA A 178 1.58 -19.64 -3.06
CA ALA A 178 1.06 -18.65 -4.00
C ALA A 178 1.19 -19.09 -5.47
N GLY A 179 2.13 -19.99 -5.77
CA GLY A 179 2.30 -20.59 -7.09
C GLY A 179 1.34 -21.76 -7.40
N ASN A 180 0.49 -22.18 -6.47
CA ASN A 180 -0.50 -23.26 -6.73
C ASN A 180 -1.57 -22.84 -7.73
N THR A 181 -1.84 -21.55 -7.85
CA THR A 181 -2.73 -20.94 -8.84
C THR A 181 -2.05 -19.73 -9.44
N ILE A 182 -2.22 -19.53 -10.72
CA ILE A 182 -1.78 -18.29 -11.40
C ILE A 182 -2.94 -17.64 -12.14
N VAL A 183 -2.86 -16.33 -12.25
CA VAL A 183 -3.72 -15.52 -13.11
C VAL A 183 -2.89 -15.09 -14.32
N ILE A 184 -3.38 -15.40 -15.51
CA ILE A 184 -2.82 -14.93 -16.78
C ILE A 184 -3.69 -13.79 -17.29
N GLU A 185 -3.12 -12.61 -17.47
CA GLU A 185 -3.85 -11.39 -17.84
C GLU A 185 -3.34 -10.75 -19.11
N GLU A 186 -4.23 -10.07 -19.86
CA GLU A 186 -3.78 -9.16 -20.90
C GLU A 186 -2.91 -8.05 -20.30
N PHE A 187 -1.89 -7.65 -21.03
CA PHE A 187 -1.06 -6.51 -20.66
C PHE A 187 -1.81 -5.19 -20.97
N LEU A 188 -2.18 -4.46 -19.94
CA LEU A 188 -2.81 -3.15 -20.09
C LEU A 188 -1.76 -2.07 -20.35
N GLN A 189 -2.05 -1.18 -21.28
CA GLN A 189 -1.23 0.00 -21.58
C GLN A 189 -1.98 1.25 -21.15
N GLY A 190 -1.30 2.12 -20.39
CA GLY A 190 -1.88 3.34 -19.88
C GLY A 190 -1.08 3.94 -18.75
N ARG A 191 -1.70 4.79 -17.97
CA ARG A 191 -1.12 5.40 -16.76
C ARG A 191 -1.72 4.75 -15.52
N GLU A 192 -0.85 4.34 -14.61
CA GLU A 192 -1.28 3.84 -13.31
C GLU A 192 -1.65 5.01 -12.39
N VAL A 193 -2.74 4.85 -11.66
CA VAL A 193 -3.17 5.77 -10.60
C VAL A 193 -3.64 4.95 -9.42
N SER A 194 -3.28 5.39 -8.22
CA SER A 194 -3.71 4.80 -6.95
C SER A 194 -4.81 5.63 -6.32
N VAL A 195 -5.92 5.00 -5.93
CA VAL A 195 -6.97 5.62 -5.13
C VAL A 195 -7.25 4.74 -3.92
N LEU A 196 -7.28 5.34 -2.75
CA LEU A 196 -7.60 4.65 -1.51
C LEU A 196 -8.99 5.10 -1.03
N SER A 197 -9.73 4.19 -0.43
CA SER A 197 -10.98 4.53 0.24
C SER A 197 -11.07 3.91 1.64
N PHE A 198 -11.65 4.65 2.56
CA PHE A 198 -12.24 4.06 3.75
C PHE A 198 -13.53 3.35 3.37
N VAL A 199 -13.82 2.21 4.00
CA VAL A 199 -15.02 1.41 3.75
C VAL A 199 -15.56 0.87 5.08
N ASP A 200 -16.89 0.94 5.28
CA ASP A 200 -17.57 0.52 6.52
C ASP A 200 -18.44 -0.73 6.37
N GLY A 201 -18.35 -1.40 5.21
CA GLY A 201 -19.17 -2.55 4.83
C GLY A 201 -20.32 -2.19 3.89
N THR A 202 -20.70 -0.91 3.82
CA THR A 202 -21.83 -0.43 2.98
C THR A 202 -21.44 0.82 2.19
N HIS A 203 -20.78 1.76 2.85
CA HIS A 203 -20.37 3.04 2.30
C HIS A 203 -18.87 3.06 2.08
N TYR A 204 -18.42 3.95 1.20
CA TYR A 204 -17.01 4.27 1.03
C TYR A 204 -16.78 5.78 1.06
N ALA A 205 -15.60 6.19 1.48
CA ALA A 205 -15.15 7.58 1.43
C ALA A 205 -13.77 7.63 0.79
N LEU A 206 -13.66 8.31 -0.36
CA LEU A 206 -12.44 8.37 -1.16
C LEU A 206 -11.41 9.30 -0.55
N MET A 207 -10.17 8.87 -0.55
CA MET A 207 -9.02 9.73 -0.32
C MET A 207 -8.59 10.40 -1.62
N THR A 208 -7.74 11.41 -1.52
CA THR A 208 -7.11 12.03 -2.69
C THR A 208 -6.28 10.99 -3.47
N SER A 209 -6.26 11.12 -4.80
CA SER A 209 -5.51 10.21 -5.66
C SER A 209 -4.00 10.34 -5.44
N ALA A 210 -3.27 9.28 -5.76
CA ALA A 210 -1.81 9.26 -5.76
C ALA A 210 -1.28 8.54 -7.00
N GLN A 211 0.00 8.68 -7.26
CA GLN A 211 0.67 7.90 -8.30
C GLN A 211 2.04 7.44 -7.79
N ASP A 212 2.24 6.12 -7.81
CA ASP A 212 3.47 5.47 -7.37
C ASP A 212 4.42 5.21 -8.54
N HIS A 213 5.70 5.00 -8.22
CA HIS A 213 6.77 4.63 -9.14
C HIS A 213 7.34 3.27 -8.70
N LYS A 214 6.86 2.20 -9.35
CA LYS A 214 7.14 0.82 -8.89
C LYS A 214 8.50 0.27 -9.30
N ARG A 215 9.13 0.82 -10.34
CA ARG A 215 10.43 0.34 -10.82
C ARG A 215 11.58 0.89 -9.98
N ALA A 216 12.61 0.05 -9.82
CA ALA A 216 13.75 0.36 -8.96
C ALA A 216 14.62 1.50 -9.48
N LYS A 217 14.69 1.71 -10.80
CA LYS A 217 15.62 2.65 -11.45
C LYS A 217 14.89 3.77 -12.17
N ASP A 218 15.61 4.86 -12.43
CA ASP A 218 15.16 5.98 -13.26
C ASP A 218 14.68 5.46 -14.64
N GLY A 219 13.74 6.20 -15.27
CA GLY A 219 13.15 5.82 -16.54
C GLY A 219 12.22 4.62 -16.49
N ASP A 220 11.71 4.26 -15.32
CA ASP A 220 10.89 3.06 -15.08
C ASP A 220 11.58 1.77 -15.51
N GLU A 221 12.87 1.68 -15.23
CA GLU A 221 13.70 0.51 -15.50
C GLU A 221 13.95 -0.33 -14.25
N GLY A 222 14.51 -1.53 -14.46
CA GLY A 222 14.87 -2.46 -13.39
C GLY A 222 13.68 -3.28 -12.88
N LEU A 223 13.86 -3.87 -11.70
CA LEU A 223 12.87 -4.75 -11.08
C LEU A 223 11.71 -3.97 -10.45
N ASN A 224 10.56 -4.62 -10.35
CA ASN A 224 9.46 -4.11 -9.53
C ASN A 224 9.84 -4.08 -8.06
N THR A 225 9.36 -3.06 -7.35
CA THR A 225 9.57 -2.83 -5.93
C THR A 225 8.25 -2.60 -5.21
N GLY A 226 8.28 -2.33 -3.92
CA GLY A 226 7.13 -1.83 -3.17
C GLY A 226 6.77 -0.37 -3.45
N GLY A 227 7.51 0.33 -4.31
CA GLY A 227 7.40 1.76 -4.62
C GLY A 227 8.66 2.54 -4.24
N MET A 228 9.17 3.30 -5.17
CA MET A 228 10.37 4.14 -5.02
C MET A 228 10.05 5.62 -4.81
N GLY A 229 8.79 5.96 -4.83
CA GLY A 229 8.28 7.30 -4.59
C GLY A 229 6.90 7.49 -5.16
N THR A 230 6.19 8.50 -4.67
CA THR A 230 4.81 8.76 -5.02
C THR A 230 4.50 10.24 -4.90
N PHE A 231 3.44 10.67 -5.56
CA PHE A 231 2.91 12.03 -5.42
C PHE A 231 1.39 12.03 -5.33
N SER A 232 0.84 13.07 -4.77
CA SER A 232 -0.60 13.30 -4.61
C SER A 232 -0.91 14.81 -4.69
N PRO A 233 -2.01 15.22 -5.39
CA PRO A 233 -2.90 14.40 -6.19
C PRO A 233 -2.28 14.00 -7.54
N SER A 234 -2.80 12.93 -8.17
CA SER A 234 -2.43 12.63 -9.57
C SER A 234 -3.20 13.57 -10.52
N PRO A 235 -2.52 14.34 -11.39
CA PRO A 235 -3.18 15.21 -12.34
C PRO A 235 -3.92 14.44 -13.44
N PHE A 236 -3.66 13.15 -13.56
CA PHE A 236 -4.32 12.27 -14.52
C PHE A 236 -5.65 11.70 -13.99
N TYR A 237 -5.89 11.82 -12.69
CA TYR A 237 -7.17 11.46 -12.07
C TYR A 237 -8.12 12.66 -12.15
N THR A 238 -8.69 12.87 -13.35
CA THR A 238 -9.60 13.97 -13.65
C THR A 238 -10.99 13.75 -13.06
N GLU A 239 -11.82 14.78 -13.04
CA GLU A 239 -13.24 14.68 -12.64
C GLU A 239 -14.03 13.66 -13.49
N GLU A 240 -13.68 13.51 -14.77
CA GLU A 240 -14.29 12.52 -15.64
C GLU A 240 -13.92 11.09 -15.22
N VAL A 241 -12.64 10.86 -14.92
CA VAL A 241 -12.14 9.59 -14.39
C VAL A 241 -12.78 9.28 -13.05
N ASP A 242 -12.86 10.24 -12.14
CA ASP A 242 -13.51 10.09 -10.83
C ASP A 242 -14.98 9.69 -10.95
N ARG A 243 -15.72 10.40 -11.80
CA ARG A 243 -17.14 10.09 -12.07
C ARG A 243 -17.32 8.68 -12.62
N TYR A 244 -16.49 8.29 -13.59
CA TYR A 244 -16.54 6.93 -14.15
C TYR A 244 -16.26 5.87 -13.08
N CYS A 245 -15.23 6.08 -12.24
CA CYS A 245 -14.87 5.15 -11.18
C CYS A 245 -15.95 5.04 -10.10
N LYS A 246 -16.62 6.15 -9.74
CA LYS A 246 -17.76 6.14 -8.81
C LYS A 246 -18.93 5.32 -9.35
N GLU A 247 -19.21 5.45 -10.65
CA GLU A 247 -20.31 4.73 -11.29
C GLU A 247 -20.03 3.24 -11.53
N HIS A 248 -18.78 2.89 -11.88
CA HIS A 248 -18.46 1.55 -12.38
C HIS A 248 -17.56 0.72 -11.48
N ILE A 249 -16.86 1.31 -10.50
CA ILE A 249 -15.83 0.62 -9.72
C ILE A 249 -16.13 0.65 -8.21
N TYR A 250 -16.14 1.81 -7.57
CA TYR A 250 -16.03 1.90 -6.12
C TYR A 250 -17.22 1.29 -5.38
N GLN A 251 -18.43 1.81 -5.60
CA GLN A 251 -19.62 1.26 -4.94
C GLN A 251 -19.88 -0.18 -5.37
N LYS A 252 -19.66 -0.51 -6.64
CA LYS A 252 -19.82 -1.89 -7.14
C LYS A 252 -18.89 -2.86 -6.42
N THR A 253 -17.65 -2.46 -6.11
CA THR A 253 -16.71 -3.30 -5.34
C THR A 253 -17.23 -3.56 -3.93
N VAL A 254 -17.69 -2.52 -3.23
CA VAL A 254 -18.25 -2.65 -1.88
C VAL A 254 -19.51 -3.53 -1.87
N ASP A 255 -20.42 -3.32 -2.82
CA ASP A 255 -21.64 -4.09 -2.95
C ASP A 255 -21.37 -5.55 -3.34
N ALA A 256 -20.40 -5.81 -4.23
CA ALA A 256 -19.97 -7.14 -4.62
C ALA A 256 -19.42 -7.93 -3.41
N MET A 257 -18.52 -7.32 -2.63
CA MET A 257 -17.99 -7.93 -1.41
C MET A 257 -19.11 -8.27 -0.42
N ARG A 258 -20.07 -7.38 -0.24
CA ARG A 258 -21.23 -7.61 0.65
C ARG A 258 -22.10 -8.74 0.12
N ALA A 259 -22.36 -8.78 -1.20
CA ALA A 259 -23.17 -9.84 -1.83
C ALA A 259 -22.52 -11.23 -1.72
N GLU A 260 -21.19 -11.30 -1.67
CA GLU A 260 -20.45 -12.53 -1.40
C GLU A 260 -20.40 -12.91 0.10
N GLY A 261 -21.11 -12.20 0.98
CA GLY A 261 -21.06 -12.43 2.43
C GLY A 261 -19.71 -12.02 3.07
N ARG A 262 -18.97 -11.12 2.42
CA ARG A 262 -17.63 -10.67 2.78
C ARG A 262 -17.60 -9.15 2.99
N ALA A 263 -18.58 -8.60 3.73
CA ALA A 263 -18.64 -7.16 3.97
C ALA A 263 -17.29 -6.62 4.43
N PHE A 264 -16.75 -5.64 3.69
CA PHE A 264 -15.40 -5.14 3.86
C PHE A 264 -15.41 -3.90 4.76
N LYS A 265 -14.68 -3.93 5.87
CA LYS A 265 -14.42 -2.75 6.71
C LYS A 265 -12.92 -2.49 6.77
N GLY A 266 -12.49 -1.27 6.49
CA GLY A 266 -11.07 -0.91 6.46
C GLY A 266 -10.72 -0.07 5.24
N ILE A 267 -9.54 -0.28 4.69
CA ILE A 267 -9.06 0.40 3.47
C ILE A 267 -9.13 -0.53 2.27
N ILE A 268 -9.79 -0.08 1.21
CA ILE A 268 -9.59 -0.64 -0.12
C ILE A 268 -8.69 0.32 -0.91
N PHE A 269 -7.58 -0.22 -1.37
CA PHE A 269 -6.69 0.42 -2.32
C PHE A 269 -7.05 -0.10 -3.72
N TYR A 270 -7.32 0.82 -4.63
CA TYR A 270 -7.59 0.55 -6.04
C TYR A 270 -6.36 0.92 -6.86
N GLY A 271 -5.66 -0.06 -7.42
CA GLY A 271 -4.70 0.15 -8.50
C GLY A 271 -5.46 0.27 -9.82
N LEU A 272 -5.47 1.46 -10.39
CA LEU A 272 -6.21 1.75 -11.62
C LEU A 272 -5.26 1.94 -12.79
N MET A 273 -5.65 1.44 -13.97
CA MET A 273 -4.99 1.75 -15.25
C MET A 273 -5.91 2.62 -16.09
N LEU A 274 -5.46 3.83 -16.39
CA LEU A 274 -6.14 4.74 -17.31
C LEU A 274 -5.72 4.38 -18.73
N THR A 275 -6.56 3.61 -19.43
CA THR A 275 -6.28 3.14 -20.79
C THR A 275 -7.05 3.96 -21.83
N LYS A 276 -6.68 3.82 -23.11
CA LYS A 276 -7.44 4.43 -24.22
C LYS A 276 -8.87 3.93 -24.33
N SER A 277 -9.17 2.74 -23.79
CA SER A 277 -10.52 2.14 -23.79
C SER A 277 -11.30 2.39 -22.49
N GLY A 278 -10.79 3.24 -21.60
CA GLY A 278 -11.39 3.56 -20.31
C GLY A 278 -10.57 3.11 -19.13
N VAL A 279 -11.09 3.29 -17.93
CA VAL A 279 -10.41 2.92 -16.68
C VAL A 279 -10.63 1.43 -16.39
N LYS A 280 -9.56 0.75 -16.01
CA LYS A 280 -9.60 -0.67 -15.59
C LYS A 280 -8.93 -0.83 -14.24
N VAL A 281 -9.48 -1.69 -13.40
CA VAL A 281 -8.82 -2.09 -12.15
C VAL A 281 -7.71 -3.09 -12.44
N LEU A 282 -6.49 -2.76 -12.04
CA LEU A 282 -5.33 -3.66 -12.12
C LEU A 282 -5.32 -4.67 -10.97
N GLU A 283 -5.53 -4.13 -9.77
CA GLU A 283 -5.47 -4.90 -8.53
C GLU A 283 -6.18 -4.15 -7.40
N TYR A 284 -6.51 -4.91 -6.35
CA TYR A 284 -6.91 -4.38 -5.05
C TYR A 284 -5.86 -4.69 -4.01
N ASN A 285 -5.74 -3.78 -3.01
CA ASN A 285 -5.09 -4.12 -1.75
C ASN A 285 -6.05 -3.81 -0.60
N ALA A 286 -5.99 -4.60 0.46
CA ALA A 286 -6.92 -4.56 1.59
C ALA A 286 -6.39 -3.72 2.77
N ARG A 287 -5.57 -2.72 2.47
CA ARG A 287 -4.83 -1.91 3.45
C ARG A 287 -4.35 -0.60 2.82
N PHE A 288 -3.84 0.28 3.67
CA PHE A 288 -3.13 1.47 3.20
C PHE A 288 -1.97 1.14 2.26
N GLY A 289 -1.72 2.00 1.25
CA GLY A 289 -0.56 1.90 0.36
C GLY A 289 0.76 2.30 1.03
N ASP A 290 1.85 1.85 0.51
CA ASP A 290 3.21 2.25 0.92
C ASP A 290 4.09 2.35 -0.33
N PRO A 291 4.41 3.56 -0.85
CA PRO A 291 4.48 4.83 -0.09
C PRO A 291 3.28 5.80 -0.22
N GLU A 292 2.12 5.43 -0.77
CA GLU A 292 1.00 6.36 -1.00
C GLU A 292 0.50 7.03 0.28
N THR A 293 0.49 6.30 1.40
CA THR A 293 0.08 6.83 2.70
C THR A 293 0.92 8.04 3.13
N GLN A 294 2.20 8.05 2.77
CA GLN A 294 3.15 9.12 3.10
C GLN A 294 2.88 10.44 2.36
N VAL A 295 2.04 10.44 1.33
CA VAL A 295 1.60 11.68 0.64
C VAL A 295 0.13 12.00 0.85
N VAL A 296 -0.70 10.99 1.15
CA VAL A 296 -2.14 11.17 1.33
C VAL A 296 -2.47 11.65 2.74
N LEU A 297 -1.98 10.97 3.79
CA LEU A 297 -2.32 11.32 5.18
C LEU A 297 -1.78 12.69 5.63
N PRO A 298 -0.59 13.16 5.21
CA PRO A 298 -0.15 14.51 5.54
C PRO A 298 -1.05 15.64 5.02
N ARG A 299 -1.85 15.35 3.98
CA ARG A 299 -2.82 16.29 3.38
C ARG A 299 -4.23 16.18 3.96
N MET A 300 -4.51 15.10 4.71
CA MET A 300 -5.83 14.87 5.30
C MET A 300 -6.11 15.85 6.45
N GLU A 301 -7.25 16.56 6.42
CA GLU A 301 -7.64 17.51 7.46
C GLU A 301 -8.38 16.84 8.62
N ASN A 302 -9.16 15.79 8.33
CA ASN A 302 -9.96 15.09 9.35
C ASN A 302 -9.09 14.48 10.46
N ASP A 303 -9.67 14.39 11.66
CA ASP A 303 -9.14 13.51 12.69
C ASP A 303 -9.31 12.05 12.25
N ILE A 304 -8.20 11.36 12.02
CA ILE A 304 -8.21 9.99 11.49
C ILE A 304 -8.89 9.00 12.45
N ILE A 305 -8.90 9.28 13.76
CA ILE A 305 -9.55 8.43 14.76
C ILE A 305 -11.06 8.42 14.52
N ASP A 306 -11.65 9.59 14.26
CA ASP A 306 -13.09 9.69 13.98
C ASP A 306 -13.48 8.87 12.74
N VAL A 307 -12.61 8.88 11.73
CA VAL A 307 -12.84 8.10 10.49
C VAL A 307 -12.71 6.60 10.73
N PHE A 308 -11.71 6.17 11.51
CA PHE A 308 -11.58 4.76 11.89
C PHE A 308 -12.76 4.25 12.69
N GLU A 309 -13.20 5.04 13.67
CA GLU A 309 -14.38 4.72 14.48
C GLU A 309 -15.65 4.64 13.62
N ALA A 310 -15.86 5.59 12.70
CA ALA A 310 -16.98 5.58 11.77
C ALA A 310 -17.00 4.34 10.85
N CYS A 311 -15.81 3.89 10.37
CA CYS A 311 -15.70 2.65 9.61
C CYS A 311 -16.12 1.42 10.43
N ILE A 312 -15.64 1.31 11.66
CA ILE A 312 -15.97 0.20 12.54
C ILE A 312 -17.46 0.18 12.86
N ASP A 313 -18.03 1.34 13.17
CA ASP A 313 -19.41 1.50 13.62
C ASP A 313 -20.43 1.53 12.46
N GLY A 314 -19.98 1.53 11.19
CA GLY A 314 -20.88 1.49 10.03
C GLY A 314 -21.61 2.81 9.78
N CYS A 315 -20.96 3.94 10.05
CA CYS A 315 -21.53 5.28 9.88
C CYS A 315 -20.60 6.23 9.11
N LEU A 316 -19.85 5.68 8.16
CA LEU A 316 -18.92 6.44 7.31
C LEU A 316 -19.63 7.47 6.42
N ASP A 317 -20.90 7.27 6.13
CA ASP A 317 -21.78 8.21 5.42
C ASP A 317 -21.94 9.57 6.13
N LYS A 318 -21.61 9.64 7.42
CA LYS A 318 -21.61 10.89 8.21
C LYS A 318 -20.29 11.64 8.17
N ILE A 319 -19.27 11.07 7.55
CA ILE A 319 -17.94 11.66 7.46
C ILE A 319 -17.77 12.35 6.11
N ASP A 320 -17.46 13.64 6.14
CA ASP A 320 -17.03 14.40 4.99
C ASP A 320 -15.50 14.48 4.99
N LEU A 321 -14.84 13.64 4.15
CA LEU A 321 -13.37 13.63 4.07
C LEU A 321 -12.87 14.89 3.37
N LYS A 322 -11.91 15.57 4.02
CA LYS A 322 -11.30 16.80 3.54
C LYS A 322 -9.80 16.67 3.46
N PHE A 323 -9.25 17.25 2.42
CA PHE A 323 -7.82 17.30 2.16
C PHE A 323 -7.40 18.73 1.88
N GLU A 324 -6.19 19.10 2.33
CA GLU A 324 -5.58 20.40 2.01
C GLU A 324 -5.50 20.60 0.49
N ASP A 325 -5.75 21.83 0.05
CA ASP A 325 -5.59 22.20 -1.35
C ASP A 325 -4.11 22.51 -1.64
N ASN A 326 -3.29 21.47 -1.60
CA ASN A 326 -1.88 21.47 -1.87
C ASN A 326 -1.47 20.14 -2.52
N ALA A 327 -0.18 19.98 -2.76
CA ALA A 327 0.39 18.75 -3.27
C ALA A 327 1.44 18.18 -2.31
N ALA A 328 1.69 16.88 -2.42
CA ALA A 328 2.75 16.20 -1.69
C ALA A 328 3.52 15.25 -2.62
N VAL A 329 4.83 15.18 -2.44
CA VAL A 329 5.72 14.25 -3.14
C VAL A 329 6.59 13.54 -2.10
N CYS A 330 6.68 12.22 -2.21
CA CYS A 330 7.53 11.37 -1.39
C CYS A 330 8.60 10.72 -2.26
N VAL A 331 9.86 10.89 -1.91
CA VAL A 331 11.02 10.22 -2.53
C VAL A 331 11.52 9.16 -1.54
N VAL A 332 11.58 7.91 -1.97
CA VAL A 332 12.08 6.81 -1.13
C VAL A 332 13.59 6.76 -1.20
N LEU A 333 14.23 6.81 -0.02
CA LEU A 333 15.64 6.51 0.16
C LEU A 333 15.78 5.03 0.49
N ALA A 334 16.45 4.28 -0.35
CA ALA A 334 16.65 2.85 -0.24
C ALA A 334 18.12 2.49 0.02
N SER A 335 18.36 1.30 0.56
CA SER A 335 19.69 0.68 0.58
C SER A 335 20.05 0.22 -0.83
N ASP A 336 21.23 0.55 -1.32
CA ASP A 336 21.69 0.10 -2.64
C ASP A 336 21.65 -1.43 -2.74
N GLY A 337 21.23 -1.92 -3.91
CA GLY A 337 20.93 -3.33 -4.16
C GLY A 337 19.46 -3.72 -3.98
N TYR A 338 18.62 -2.88 -3.33
CA TYR A 338 17.17 -3.12 -3.25
C TYR A 338 16.53 -3.15 -4.67
N PRO A 339 15.59 -4.06 -5.00
CA PRO A 339 14.86 -5.01 -4.14
C PRO A 339 15.54 -6.40 -3.97
N LEU A 340 16.77 -6.56 -4.41
CA LEU A 340 17.51 -7.81 -4.26
C LEU A 340 18.28 -7.84 -2.93
N LYS A 341 19.59 -8.04 -2.98
CA LYS A 341 20.45 -8.12 -1.80
C LYS A 341 21.01 -6.75 -1.46
N TYR A 342 20.89 -6.35 -0.20
CA TYR A 342 21.39 -5.08 0.33
C TYR A 342 21.97 -5.25 1.72
N GLU A 343 22.85 -4.34 2.13
CA GLU A 343 23.42 -4.28 3.46
C GLU A 343 22.54 -3.49 4.44
N LYS A 344 22.60 -3.86 5.71
CA LYS A 344 21.90 -3.19 6.83
C LYS A 344 22.88 -2.67 7.86
N GLY A 345 22.40 -1.88 8.82
CA GLY A 345 23.20 -1.40 9.96
C GLY A 345 24.02 -0.14 9.67
N LYS A 346 23.78 0.52 8.53
CA LYS A 346 24.44 1.78 8.20
C LYS A 346 23.84 2.92 9.01
N LYS A 347 24.67 3.74 9.68
CA LYS A 347 24.23 4.89 10.47
C LYS A 347 23.55 5.94 9.58
N ILE A 348 22.40 6.44 10.05
CA ILE A 348 21.65 7.51 9.40
C ILE A 348 21.90 8.80 10.17
N THR A 349 22.24 9.89 9.47
CA THR A 349 22.48 11.22 10.04
C THR A 349 21.57 12.26 9.37
N GLY A 350 21.34 13.40 10.04
CA GLY A 350 20.57 14.52 9.48
C GLY A 350 19.05 14.43 9.72
N LEU A 351 18.58 13.44 10.50
CA LEU A 351 17.15 13.30 10.81
C LEU A 351 16.61 14.47 11.64
N GLU A 352 17.45 15.10 12.46
CA GLU A 352 17.14 16.29 13.25
C GLU A 352 16.66 17.49 12.41
N ASN A 353 16.98 17.53 11.12
CA ASN A 353 16.56 18.59 10.22
C ASN A 353 15.04 18.57 9.92
N PHE A 354 14.35 17.49 10.29
CA PHE A 354 12.91 17.31 10.08
C PHE A 354 12.09 17.59 11.35
N GLU A 355 12.74 17.79 12.49
CA GLU A 355 12.07 18.06 13.76
C GLU A 355 11.29 19.38 13.72
N GLY A 356 10.04 19.37 14.19
CA GLY A 356 9.17 20.54 14.21
C GLY A 356 8.72 21.07 12.86
N LYS A 357 9.10 20.43 11.75
CA LYS A 357 8.63 20.80 10.41
C LYS A 357 7.21 20.27 10.16
N THR A 358 6.42 21.06 9.43
CA THR A 358 5.02 20.73 9.09
C THR A 358 4.82 20.50 7.59
N ASP A 359 5.85 20.76 6.82
CA ASP A 359 5.84 20.75 5.34
C ASP A 359 6.89 19.84 4.71
N ILE A 360 7.84 19.31 5.51
CA ILE A 360 8.74 18.21 5.15
C ILE A 360 8.74 17.15 6.24
N PHE A 361 8.82 15.89 5.83
CA PHE A 361 8.74 14.74 6.72
C PHE A 361 9.77 13.68 6.33
N ALA A 362 10.41 13.04 7.30
CA ALA A 362 11.13 11.79 7.13
C ALA A 362 10.28 10.66 7.73
N PHE A 363 9.62 9.88 6.88
CA PHE A 363 8.88 8.70 7.30
C PHE A 363 9.82 7.50 7.35
N HIS A 364 10.06 6.98 8.54
CA HIS A 364 10.89 5.81 8.75
C HIS A 364 10.20 4.54 8.26
N ALA A 365 10.92 3.76 7.46
CA ALA A 365 10.52 2.43 7.03
C ALA A 365 11.49 1.39 7.63
N GLY A 366 12.45 0.92 6.87
CA GLY A 366 13.45 -0.03 7.35
C GLY A 366 14.53 0.63 8.21
N THR A 367 14.20 1.03 9.42
CA THR A 367 15.13 1.63 10.39
C THR A 367 14.99 1.01 11.77
N LYS A 368 16.05 1.02 12.55
CA LYS A 368 16.05 0.66 13.97
C LYS A 368 17.07 1.49 14.75
N LYS A 369 16.94 1.55 16.08
CA LYS A 369 17.96 2.12 16.96
C LYS A 369 18.95 1.05 17.42
N VAL A 370 20.23 1.38 17.39
CA VAL A 370 21.33 0.55 17.89
C VAL A 370 22.28 1.45 18.65
N ASN A 371 22.46 1.22 19.94
CA ASN A 371 23.34 2.02 20.82
C ASN A 371 23.06 3.54 20.75
N GLY A 372 21.81 3.93 20.59
CA GLY A 372 21.38 5.32 20.47
C GLY A 372 21.41 5.90 19.05
N ASP A 373 22.05 5.25 18.11
CA ASP A 373 22.09 5.65 16.70
C ASP A 373 20.92 5.03 15.92
N VAL A 374 20.33 5.79 15.00
CA VAL A 374 19.40 5.27 14.00
C VAL A 374 20.20 4.65 12.86
N VAL A 375 19.89 3.40 12.52
CA VAL A 375 20.58 2.66 11.44
C VAL A 375 19.59 2.05 10.44
N THR A 376 20.07 1.76 9.23
CA THR A 376 19.29 1.06 8.20
C THR A 376 18.98 -0.36 8.64
N ASN A 377 17.76 -0.83 8.37
CA ASN A 377 17.28 -2.18 8.70
C ASN A 377 16.38 -2.80 7.63
N GLY A 378 16.32 -2.19 6.46
CA GLY A 378 15.46 -2.65 5.37
C GLY A 378 15.93 -2.14 4.01
N GLY A 379 15.26 -2.60 2.95
CA GLY A 379 15.53 -2.14 1.58
C GLY A 379 15.07 -0.70 1.37
N ARG A 380 13.78 -0.40 1.61
CA ARG A 380 13.29 0.97 1.73
C ARG A 380 13.57 1.45 3.14
N VAL A 381 14.33 2.52 3.27
CA VAL A 381 14.84 3.01 4.57
C VAL A 381 14.01 4.18 5.08
N LEU A 382 13.84 5.21 4.24
CA LEU A 382 13.08 6.42 4.57
C LEU A 382 12.22 6.85 3.37
N GLY A 383 11.04 7.40 3.65
CA GLY A 383 10.26 8.18 2.68
C GLY A 383 10.40 9.67 3.02
N ILE A 384 11.07 10.43 2.17
CA ILE A 384 11.21 11.87 2.34
C ILE A 384 10.07 12.56 1.61
N THR A 385 9.14 13.12 2.39
CA THR A 385 7.93 13.74 1.86
C THR A 385 8.00 15.25 2.03
N ALA A 386 7.58 16.00 1.00
CA ALA A 386 7.36 17.43 1.10
C ALA A 386 5.96 17.81 0.62
N LYS A 387 5.37 18.82 1.28
CA LYS A 387 4.14 19.49 0.86
C LYS A 387 4.46 20.88 0.30
N ALA A 388 3.75 21.28 -0.76
CA ALA A 388 3.82 22.63 -1.33
C ALA A 388 2.52 22.94 -2.11
N PRO A 389 2.27 24.20 -2.51
CA PRO A 389 1.07 24.56 -3.26
C PRO A 389 0.89 23.79 -4.56
N THR A 390 1.98 23.45 -5.27
CA THR A 390 1.95 22.71 -6.54
C THR A 390 2.78 21.45 -6.48
N LEU A 391 2.48 20.47 -7.35
CA LEU A 391 3.26 19.23 -7.46
C LEU A 391 4.72 19.50 -7.80
N LYS A 392 5.00 20.47 -8.68
CA LYS A 392 6.36 20.84 -9.05
C LYS A 392 7.14 21.36 -7.85
N GLU A 393 6.55 22.28 -7.09
CA GLU A 393 7.20 22.84 -5.88
C GLU A 393 7.38 21.77 -4.80
N ALA A 394 6.38 20.87 -4.63
CA ALA A 394 6.48 19.75 -3.69
C ALA A 394 7.61 18.78 -4.08
N ARG A 395 7.74 18.47 -5.38
CA ARG A 395 8.82 17.65 -5.92
C ARG A 395 10.18 18.27 -5.67
N ASP A 396 10.36 19.52 -6.08
CA ASP A 396 11.63 20.22 -5.95
C ASP A 396 12.04 20.28 -4.47
N LYS A 397 11.09 20.57 -3.58
CA LYS A 397 11.29 20.61 -2.13
C LYS A 397 11.60 19.23 -1.53
N ALA A 398 10.95 18.15 -2.01
CA ALA A 398 11.25 16.80 -1.55
C ALA A 398 12.69 16.40 -1.91
N TYR A 399 13.14 16.68 -3.14
CA TYR A 399 14.53 16.41 -3.55
C TYR A 399 15.54 17.25 -2.76
N GLU A 400 15.27 18.53 -2.47
CA GLU A 400 16.14 19.30 -1.57
C GLU A 400 16.19 18.70 -0.17
N ALA A 401 15.05 18.22 0.35
CA ALA A 401 14.99 17.58 1.65
C ALA A 401 15.75 16.24 1.71
N THR A 402 15.87 15.49 0.58
CA THR A 402 16.67 14.24 0.55
C THR A 402 18.16 14.47 0.81
N LYS A 403 18.65 15.70 0.55
CA LYS A 403 20.05 16.09 0.79
C LYS A 403 20.36 16.30 2.27
N LEU A 404 19.33 16.46 3.11
CA LEU A 404 19.47 16.65 4.55
C LEU A 404 19.80 15.35 5.30
N VAL A 405 19.60 14.19 4.67
CA VAL A 405 19.79 12.86 5.30
C VAL A 405 20.84 12.08 4.56
N GLU A 406 21.78 11.51 5.32
CA GLU A 406 22.86 10.70 4.76
C GLU A 406 23.00 9.35 5.48
N PHE A 407 23.27 8.32 4.70
CA PHE A 407 23.74 7.02 5.12
C PHE A 407 24.54 6.35 4.00
N GLU A 408 25.47 5.49 4.36
CA GLU A 408 26.28 4.74 3.40
C GLU A 408 25.39 3.86 2.52
N ASN A 409 25.64 3.83 1.22
CA ASN A 409 24.88 3.12 0.20
C ASN A 409 23.43 3.65 0.03
N LYS A 410 23.21 4.94 0.27
CA LYS A 410 21.94 5.60 -0.02
C LYS A 410 21.66 5.59 -1.51
N TYR A 411 20.52 5.03 -1.89
CA TYR A 411 20.02 5.02 -3.26
C TYR A 411 18.61 5.64 -3.33
N MET A 412 18.32 6.36 -4.39
CA MET A 412 16.99 6.88 -4.70
C MET A 412 16.83 7.06 -6.21
N ARG A 413 15.60 7.11 -6.69
CA ARG A 413 15.31 7.57 -8.05
C ARG A 413 15.37 9.09 -8.12
N ASN A 414 15.78 9.62 -9.27
CA ASN A 414 15.90 11.05 -9.53
C ASN A 414 14.73 11.62 -10.35
N ASP A 415 13.82 10.76 -10.78
CA ASP A 415 12.73 11.10 -11.71
C ASP A 415 11.32 10.98 -11.10
N ILE A 416 11.22 10.86 -9.77
CA ILE A 416 9.92 10.81 -9.07
C ILE A 416 9.12 12.09 -9.35
N GLY A 417 7.92 11.91 -9.91
CA GLY A 417 7.04 13.01 -10.25
C GLY A 417 7.42 13.77 -11.53
N MET A 418 8.41 13.34 -12.30
CA MET A 418 8.76 14.00 -13.57
C MET A 418 7.71 13.78 -14.67
N SER A 419 6.92 12.71 -14.60
CA SER A 419 5.79 12.47 -15.51
C SER A 419 4.73 13.59 -15.48
N ILE A 420 4.74 14.46 -14.46
CA ILE A 420 3.86 15.60 -14.34
C ILE A 420 4.17 16.65 -15.43
N ASP A 421 5.42 16.74 -15.84
CA ASP A 421 5.89 17.72 -16.83
C ASP A 421 5.65 17.26 -18.29
N SER A 422 5.40 15.96 -18.49
CA SER A 422 5.08 15.39 -19.81
C SER A 422 3.59 15.52 -20.10
N LYS A 423 3.23 16.25 -21.15
CA LYS A 423 1.84 16.40 -21.65
C LYS A 423 1.37 15.22 -22.49
N ASP A 424 2.08 14.09 -22.53
CA ASP A 424 1.78 12.91 -23.36
C ASP A 424 1.06 11.81 -22.62
#